data_97e8cff763086923beb8947f78bf4e4d
#
_entry.id   97e8cff763086923beb8947f78bf4e4d
#
_cell.length_a   1.000
_cell.length_b   1.000
_cell.length_c   1.000
_cell.angle_alpha   90.00
_cell.angle_beta   90.00
_cell.angle_gamma   90.00
#
_symmetry.space_group_name_H-M   'P 1'
#
loop_
_entity.id
_entity.type
_entity.pdbx_description
1 polymer ?
#
loop_
_entity_poly.entity_id
_entity_poly.type
_entity_poly.pdbx_seq_one_letter_code
_entity_poly.pdbx_strand_id
1 'polypeptide(L)'
;KFATKAPETRQKLWDKLNITPRAIDREVTESMHRTGMGTDQDYKNLIMQACRTSMADGWGGAMIATELQDILFGTPKPTRGTANLGVIKEDEVNIIVHGHEPQMSEMVAIAASDPELIKEAEAVGAKGIALAGICCTANEMLLRHGIPLAGHMKMQEMAIATGAVEAIVVDIQCVMQGDEEVARAFHTKMITTSPKAKIDGTMHIEINDENAYDKARDIVRIAIKNFPERDKKKVFIPKGKKSDVVVGFTHETIKYMLGGKYRASYRPLNDNIMNGRIRG
;
A
#
# COMPACT_ATOMS: atom_id res chain seq x y z
N LYS A 1 -9.56 20.86 18.32
CA LYS A 1 -10.26 20.49 17.06
C LYS A 1 -9.85 19.11 16.55
N PHE A 2 -8.58 18.75 16.63
CA PHE A 2 -8.03 17.50 16.11
C PHE A 2 -8.71 16.25 16.70
N ALA A 3 -8.93 16.20 18.00
CA ALA A 3 -9.54 15.07 18.70
C ALA A 3 -11.07 15.17 18.85
N THR A 4 -11.71 16.18 18.28
CA THR A 4 -13.14 16.47 18.54
C THR A 4 -14.11 15.41 18.02
N LYS A 5 -13.69 14.55 17.10
CA LYS A 5 -14.50 13.42 16.61
C LYS A 5 -14.40 12.17 17.50
N ALA A 6 -13.48 12.14 18.44
CA ALA A 6 -13.38 11.04 19.40
C ALA A 6 -14.57 11.08 20.40
N PRO A 7 -15.00 9.93 20.96
CA PRO A 7 -15.98 9.92 22.02
C PRO A 7 -15.58 10.79 23.21
N GLU A 8 -16.52 11.52 23.78
CA GLU A 8 -16.25 12.49 24.85
C GLU A 8 -15.51 11.88 26.05
N THR A 9 -15.82 10.66 26.41
CA THR A 9 -15.13 9.93 27.49
C THR A 9 -13.66 9.72 27.20
N ARG A 10 -13.29 9.48 25.93
CA ARG A 10 -11.88 9.38 25.51
C ARG A 10 -11.19 10.73 25.53
N GLN A 11 -11.87 11.77 25.04
CA GLN A 11 -11.32 13.12 25.09
C GLN A 11 -10.98 13.53 26.54
N LYS A 12 -11.92 13.34 27.48
CA LYS A 12 -11.69 13.59 28.90
C LYS A 12 -10.52 12.80 29.48
N LEU A 13 -10.38 11.54 29.08
CA LEU A 13 -9.25 10.71 29.51
C LEU A 13 -7.91 11.23 28.95
N TRP A 14 -7.87 11.57 27.67
CA TRP A 14 -6.66 12.11 27.04
C TRP A 14 -6.23 13.43 27.65
N ASP A 15 -7.19 14.32 27.94
CA ASP A 15 -6.93 15.58 28.60
C ASP A 15 -6.41 15.38 30.03
N LYS A 16 -7.03 14.46 30.78
CA LYS A 16 -6.58 14.11 32.14
C LYS A 16 -5.14 13.56 32.14
N LEU A 17 -4.76 12.81 31.12
CA LEU A 17 -3.41 12.24 30.96
C LEU A 17 -2.44 13.20 30.27
N ASN A 18 -2.91 14.38 29.84
CA ASN A 18 -2.13 15.35 29.07
C ASN A 18 -1.52 14.74 27.78
N ILE A 19 -2.28 13.87 27.10
CA ILE A 19 -1.86 13.21 25.87
C ILE A 19 -2.71 13.59 24.66
N THR A 20 -3.59 14.57 24.78
CA THR A 20 -4.35 15.11 23.65
C THR A 20 -3.40 15.72 22.61
N PRO A 21 -3.40 15.25 21.34
CA PRO A 21 -2.54 15.79 20.30
C PRO A 21 -2.90 17.25 19.98
N ARG A 22 -1.89 18.06 19.70
CA ARG A 22 -2.04 19.49 19.33
C ARG A 22 -2.13 19.67 17.82
N ALA A 23 -1.25 18.99 17.06
CA ALA A 23 -1.23 18.90 15.61
C ALA A 23 -0.25 17.78 15.21
N ILE A 24 -0.33 17.24 13.98
CA ILE A 24 0.54 16.14 13.54
C ILE A 24 1.99 16.59 13.47
N ASP A 25 2.25 17.65 12.72
CA ASP A 25 3.56 18.25 12.53
C ASP A 25 4.21 18.64 13.86
N ARG A 26 3.42 19.23 14.75
CA ARG A 26 3.88 19.65 16.07
C ARG A 26 4.31 18.46 16.94
N GLU A 27 3.53 17.38 16.96
CA GLU A 27 3.89 16.22 17.78
C GLU A 27 5.10 15.47 17.22
N VAL A 28 5.26 15.42 15.89
CA VAL A 28 6.44 14.86 15.26
C VAL A 28 7.68 15.69 15.56
N THR A 29 7.61 17.01 15.40
CA THR A 29 8.72 17.91 15.69
C THR A 29 9.10 17.87 17.18
N GLU A 30 8.11 17.85 18.08
CA GLU A 30 8.33 17.73 19.52
C GLU A 30 9.00 16.40 19.89
N SER A 31 8.61 15.30 19.25
CA SER A 31 9.25 14.00 19.46
C SER A 31 10.72 14.00 19.05
N MET A 32 11.01 14.56 17.88
CA MET A 32 12.39 14.71 17.40
C MET A 32 13.23 15.58 18.34
N HIS A 33 12.65 16.67 18.83
CA HIS A 33 13.34 17.56 19.76
C HIS A 33 13.60 16.88 21.11
N ARG A 34 12.60 16.25 21.72
CA ARG A 34 12.71 15.62 23.04
C ARG A 34 13.66 14.43 23.06
N THR A 35 13.75 13.66 21.96
CA THR A 35 14.66 12.53 21.84
C THR A 35 16.10 12.93 21.52
N GLY A 36 16.35 14.24 21.29
CA GLY A 36 17.69 14.80 21.14
C GLY A 36 18.48 14.65 22.43
N MET A 37 19.80 14.39 22.30
CA MET A 37 20.69 14.20 23.45
C MET A 37 20.65 15.40 24.39
N GLY A 38 20.40 15.16 25.68
CA GLY A 38 20.37 16.17 26.73
C GLY A 38 19.10 17.03 26.81
N THR A 39 18.09 16.76 25.95
CA THR A 39 16.88 17.61 25.89
C THR A 39 15.82 17.16 26.91
N ASP A 40 15.42 15.91 26.91
CA ASP A 40 14.45 15.34 27.86
C ASP A 40 14.98 14.00 28.38
N GLN A 41 15.23 13.94 29.69
CA GLN A 41 15.78 12.75 30.36
C GLN A 41 14.70 11.98 31.12
N ASP A 42 13.46 12.50 31.20
CA ASP A 42 12.37 11.82 31.90
C ASP A 42 11.64 10.84 30.96
N TYR A 43 11.83 9.54 31.20
CA TYR A 43 11.17 8.51 30.42
C TYR A 43 9.64 8.61 30.42
N LYS A 44 9.02 9.13 31.49
CA LYS A 44 7.56 9.30 31.54
C LYS A 44 7.11 10.38 30.56
N ASN A 45 7.84 11.50 30.51
CA ASN A 45 7.56 12.56 29.53
C ASN A 45 7.72 12.05 28.09
N LEU A 46 8.75 11.24 27.83
CA LEU A 46 8.99 10.65 26.51
C LEU A 46 7.88 9.67 26.12
N ILE A 47 7.42 8.81 27.05
CA ILE A 47 6.29 7.91 26.80
C ILE A 47 5.00 8.70 26.51
N MET A 48 4.71 9.75 27.28
CA MET A 48 3.52 10.58 27.05
C MET A 48 3.61 11.35 25.74
N GLN A 49 4.80 11.77 25.33
CA GLN A 49 5.01 12.35 24.01
C GLN A 49 4.78 11.30 22.89
N ALA A 50 5.28 10.09 23.05
CA ALA A 50 5.03 9.00 22.10
C ALA A 50 3.52 8.72 21.96
N CYS A 51 2.78 8.71 23.07
CA CYS A 51 1.31 8.59 23.04
C CYS A 51 0.64 9.72 22.24
N ARG A 52 1.07 10.98 22.43
CA ARG A 52 0.54 12.12 21.66
C ARG A 52 0.83 11.95 20.17
N THR A 53 2.06 11.60 19.82
CA THR A 53 2.48 11.41 18.44
C THR A 53 1.70 10.27 17.77
N SER A 54 1.55 9.13 18.46
CA SER A 54 0.79 8.00 17.98
C SER A 54 -0.68 8.33 17.74
N MET A 55 -1.30 9.10 18.63
CA MET A 55 -2.68 9.54 18.43
C MET A 55 -2.81 10.58 17.31
N ALA A 56 -1.82 11.46 17.16
CA ALA A 56 -1.76 12.42 16.05
C ALA A 56 -1.68 11.66 14.70
N ASP A 57 -0.84 10.65 14.61
CA ASP A 57 -0.73 9.79 13.44
C ASP A 57 -2.04 9.02 13.17
N GLY A 58 -2.62 8.39 14.16
CA GLY A 58 -3.86 7.62 13.99
C GLY A 58 -5.05 8.47 13.49
N TRP A 59 -5.16 9.71 13.93
CA TRP A 59 -6.24 10.60 13.50
C TRP A 59 -5.92 11.36 12.20
N GLY A 60 -4.71 11.84 12.06
CA GLY A 60 -4.30 12.66 10.92
C GLY A 60 -3.72 11.83 9.80
N GLY A 61 -2.74 10.98 10.09
CA GLY A 61 -2.06 10.15 9.11
C GLY A 61 -2.95 9.02 8.56
N ALA A 62 -3.74 8.38 9.41
CA ALA A 62 -4.61 7.30 8.94
C ALA A 62 -6.00 7.81 8.51
N MET A 63 -6.76 8.45 9.40
CA MET A 63 -8.15 8.78 9.12
C MET A 63 -8.31 9.90 8.08
N ILE A 64 -7.62 11.03 8.25
CA ILE A 64 -7.74 12.17 7.31
C ILE A 64 -7.15 11.79 5.95
N ALA A 65 -6.01 11.10 5.92
CA ALA A 65 -5.41 10.64 4.68
C ALA A 65 -6.34 9.70 3.91
N THR A 66 -7.02 8.78 4.61
CA THR A 66 -8.00 7.88 3.98
C THR A 66 -9.20 8.65 3.41
N GLU A 67 -9.75 9.63 4.15
CA GLU A 67 -10.83 10.48 3.66
C GLU A 67 -10.41 11.28 2.41
N LEU A 68 -9.19 11.80 2.38
CA LEU A 68 -8.67 12.52 1.22
C LEU A 68 -8.46 11.60 0.00
N GLN A 69 -7.93 10.40 0.21
CA GLN A 69 -7.79 9.40 -0.85
C GLN A 69 -9.14 8.99 -1.43
N ASP A 70 -10.16 8.82 -0.59
CA ASP A 70 -11.51 8.50 -1.03
C ASP A 70 -12.14 9.64 -1.88
N ILE A 71 -11.80 10.88 -1.57
CA ILE A 71 -12.24 12.05 -2.37
C ILE A 71 -11.52 12.09 -3.72
N LEU A 72 -10.22 11.85 -3.74
CA LEU A 72 -9.39 11.97 -4.95
C LEU A 72 -9.57 10.78 -5.91
N PHE A 73 -9.62 9.56 -5.36
CA PHE A 73 -9.57 8.32 -6.13
C PHE A 73 -10.87 7.49 -6.06
N GLY A 74 -11.85 7.96 -5.31
CA GLY A 74 -13.14 7.30 -5.15
C GLY A 74 -13.23 6.41 -3.88
N THR A 75 -14.42 6.41 -3.28
CA THR A 75 -14.72 5.60 -2.11
C THR A 75 -14.77 4.12 -2.49
N PRO A 76 -14.05 3.24 -1.78
CA PRO A 76 -14.10 1.80 -2.03
C PRO A 76 -15.51 1.22 -1.90
N LYS A 77 -15.76 0.16 -2.68
CA LYS A 77 -17.00 -0.63 -2.59
C LYS A 77 -16.63 -2.10 -2.42
N PRO A 78 -17.46 -2.90 -1.70
CA PRO A 78 -17.20 -4.32 -1.55
C PRO A 78 -16.95 -5.00 -2.90
N THR A 79 -15.73 -5.50 -3.09
CA THR A 79 -15.23 -6.06 -4.35
C THR A 79 -14.59 -7.41 -4.10
N ARG A 80 -14.80 -8.36 -5.01
CA ARG A 80 -14.04 -9.62 -5.03
C ARG A 80 -12.72 -9.39 -5.74
N GLY A 81 -11.65 -9.94 -5.18
CA GLY A 81 -10.33 -9.89 -5.74
C GLY A 81 -9.56 -11.15 -5.47
N THR A 82 -8.31 -11.17 -5.89
CA THR A 82 -7.41 -12.30 -5.68
C THR A 82 -6.08 -11.83 -5.10
N ALA A 83 -5.47 -12.69 -4.32
CA ALA A 83 -4.21 -12.40 -3.65
C ALA A 83 -3.22 -13.55 -3.79
N ASN A 84 -1.95 -13.26 -3.50
CA ASN A 84 -0.81 -14.15 -3.52
C ASN A 84 -0.12 -14.30 -4.89
N LEU A 85 1.08 -14.87 -4.91
CA LEU A 85 1.96 -14.93 -6.11
C LEU A 85 1.33 -15.59 -7.33
N GLY A 86 0.36 -16.48 -7.15
CA GLY A 86 -0.37 -17.12 -8.26
C GLY A 86 -1.20 -16.15 -9.11
N VAL A 87 -1.25 -14.86 -8.80
CA VAL A 87 -1.91 -13.82 -9.61
C VAL A 87 -1.06 -13.39 -10.82
N ILE A 88 0.26 -13.61 -10.77
CA ILE A 88 1.18 -13.32 -11.87
C ILE A 88 0.83 -14.17 -13.08
N LYS A 89 0.93 -13.60 -14.29
CA LYS A 89 0.54 -14.22 -15.56
C LYS A 89 1.74 -14.62 -16.38
N GLU A 90 1.69 -15.83 -16.93
CA GLU A 90 2.79 -16.36 -17.73
C GLU A 90 2.85 -15.74 -19.14
N ASP A 91 1.72 -15.35 -19.68
CA ASP A 91 1.53 -14.90 -21.04
C ASP A 91 1.19 -13.41 -21.21
N GLU A 92 1.27 -12.65 -20.11
CA GLU A 92 1.06 -11.21 -20.11
C GLU A 92 2.31 -10.46 -19.60
N VAL A 93 2.42 -9.18 -19.94
CA VAL A 93 3.43 -8.28 -19.35
C VAL A 93 3.05 -8.02 -17.91
N ASN A 94 3.83 -8.50 -16.95
CA ASN A 94 3.55 -8.29 -15.55
C ASN A 94 4.27 -7.06 -15.00
N ILE A 95 3.50 -6.15 -14.43
CA ILE A 95 4.00 -4.97 -13.74
C ILE A 95 3.57 -5.06 -12.28
N ILE A 96 4.52 -4.99 -11.36
CA ILE A 96 4.25 -4.92 -9.93
C ILE A 96 4.34 -3.45 -9.49
N VAL A 97 3.28 -2.94 -8.88
CA VAL A 97 3.31 -1.65 -8.18
C VAL A 97 3.53 -1.88 -6.69
N HIS A 98 4.47 -1.15 -6.09
CA HIS A 98 4.89 -1.40 -4.72
C HIS A 98 5.20 -0.10 -3.97
N GLY A 99 4.70 0.01 -2.76
CA GLY A 99 4.91 1.15 -1.87
C GLY A 99 3.62 1.72 -1.31
N HIS A 100 3.46 3.06 -1.31
CA HIS A 100 2.42 3.74 -0.54
C HIS A 100 1.74 4.91 -1.25
N GLU A 101 2.33 5.48 -2.29
CA GLU A 101 1.80 6.66 -2.97
C GLU A 101 0.70 6.26 -3.98
N PRO A 102 -0.57 6.64 -3.76
CA PRO A 102 -1.67 6.21 -4.62
C PRO A 102 -1.61 6.83 -6.03
N GLN A 103 -1.04 8.02 -6.18
CA GLN A 103 -0.96 8.71 -7.48
C GLN A 103 -0.20 7.88 -8.52
N MET A 104 0.97 7.35 -8.14
CA MET A 104 1.78 6.53 -9.04
C MET A 104 0.99 5.30 -9.50
N SER A 105 0.44 4.55 -8.55
CA SER A 105 -0.28 3.31 -8.85
C SER A 105 -1.55 3.54 -9.68
N GLU A 106 -2.32 4.59 -9.38
CA GLU A 106 -3.49 4.97 -10.15
C GLU A 106 -3.13 5.31 -11.61
N MET A 107 -2.08 6.09 -11.83
CA MET A 107 -1.64 6.46 -13.18
C MET A 107 -1.11 5.24 -13.95
N VAL A 108 -0.37 4.34 -13.29
CA VAL A 108 0.08 3.08 -13.92
C VAL A 108 -1.11 2.18 -14.27
N ALA A 109 -2.16 2.14 -13.43
CA ALA A 109 -3.37 1.36 -13.73
C ALA A 109 -4.12 1.91 -14.96
N ILE A 110 -4.25 3.22 -15.03
CA ILE A 110 -4.88 3.89 -16.18
C ILE A 110 -4.05 3.62 -17.44
N ALA A 111 -2.72 3.79 -17.38
CA ALA A 111 -1.83 3.55 -18.50
C ALA A 111 -1.85 2.07 -18.96
N ALA A 112 -1.84 1.12 -18.03
CA ALA A 112 -1.91 -0.31 -18.37
C ALA A 112 -3.24 -0.73 -19.02
N SER A 113 -4.27 0.07 -18.85
CA SER A 113 -5.60 -0.12 -19.49
C SER A 113 -5.73 0.59 -20.83
N ASP A 114 -4.71 1.34 -21.26
CA ASP A 114 -4.71 2.06 -22.53
C ASP A 114 -4.71 1.09 -23.73
N PRO A 115 -5.70 1.16 -24.63
CA PRO A 115 -5.77 0.26 -25.79
C PRO A 115 -4.55 0.32 -26.72
N GLU A 116 -3.84 1.46 -26.78
CA GLU A 116 -2.61 1.59 -27.55
C GLU A 116 -1.50 0.74 -26.93
N LEU A 117 -1.30 0.83 -25.61
CA LEU A 117 -0.27 0.08 -24.91
C LEU A 117 -0.59 -1.43 -24.87
N ILE A 118 -1.86 -1.79 -24.82
CA ILE A 118 -2.26 -3.21 -24.94
C ILE A 118 -1.88 -3.76 -26.32
N LYS A 119 -2.10 -3.01 -27.39
CA LYS A 119 -1.65 -3.39 -28.75
C LYS A 119 -0.12 -3.46 -28.86
N GLU A 120 0.61 -2.52 -28.21
CA GLU A 120 2.06 -2.60 -28.14
C GLU A 120 2.52 -3.90 -27.43
N ALA A 121 1.83 -4.32 -26.37
CA ALA A 121 2.11 -5.57 -25.67
C ALA A 121 1.81 -6.81 -26.54
N GLU A 122 0.71 -6.80 -27.26
CA GLU A 122 0.37 -7.86 -28.23
C GLU A 122 1.41 -7.98 -29.33
N ALA A 123 1.94 -6.86 -29.81
CA ALA A 123 2.95 -6.82 -30.86
C ALA A 123 4.28 -7.48 -30.44
N VAL A 124 4.62 -7.50 -29.14
CA VAL A 124 5.79 -8.22 -28.63
C VAL A 124 5.49 -9.66 -28.20
N GLY A 125 4.27 -10.16 -28.47
CA GLY A 125 3.84 -11.54 -28.22
C GLY A 125 3.21 -11.80 -26.85
N ALA A 126 2.92 -10.76 -26.07
CA ALA A 126 2.12 -10.89 -24.85
C ALA A 126 0.61 -10.92 -25.18
N LYS A 127 -0.20 -11.50 -24.27
CA LYS A 127 -1.67 -11.47 -24.43
C LYS A 127 -2.32 -10.20 -23.87
N GLY A 128 -1.53 -9.35 -23.22
CA GLY A 128 -1.99 -8.12 -22.60
C GLY A 128 -1.02 -7.67 -21.51
N ILE A 129 -1.51 -6.80 -20.63
CA ILE A 129 -0.75 -6.24 -19.52
C ILE A 129 -1.44 -6.64 -18.21
N ALA A 130 -0.73 -7.32 -17.34
CA ALA A 130 -1.19 -7.71 -16.02
C ALA A 130 -0.55 -6.80 -14.95
N LEU A 131 -1.39 -6.16 -14.16
CA LEU A 131 -0.96 -5.47 -12.96
C LEU A 131 -1.19 -6.35 -11.73
N ALA A 132 -0.25 -6.33 -10.82
CA ALA A 132 -0.44 -6.79 -9.47
C ALA A 132 0.29 -5.86 -8.51
N GLY A 133 -0.06 -5.89 -7.24
CA GLY A 133 0.53 -4.96 -6.31
C GLY A 133 1.13 -5.62 -5.09
N ILE A 134 1.98 -4.88 -4.38
CA ILE A 134 2.57 -5.25 -3.09
C ILE A 134 2.39 -4.10 -2.10
N CYS A 135 2.12 -4.43 -0.84
CA CYS A 135 1.95 -3.48 0.27
C CYS A 135 0.71 -2.56 0.17
N CYS A 136 0.81 -1.33 0.67
CA CYS A 136 -0.33 -0.43 0.83
C CYS A 136 -0.87 0.06 -0.51
N THR A 137 0.01 0.40 -1.46
CA THR A 137 -0.43 0.80 -2.81
C THR A 137 -1.22 -0.31 -3.50
N ALA A 138 -0.86 -1.58 -3.25
CA ALA A 138 -1.60 -2.73 -3.76
C ALA A 138 -3.01 -2.84 -3.14
N ASN A 139 -3.15 -2.55 -1.86
CA ASN A 139 -4.45 -2.53 -1.21
C ASN A 139 -5.35 -1.46 -1.84
N GLU A 140 -4.82 -0.27 -2.09
CA GLU A 140 -5.54 0.82 -2.77
C GLU A 140 -6.03 0.39 -4.17
N MET A 141 -5.16 -0.26 -4.95
CA MET A 141 -5.49 -0.76 -6.28
C MET A 141 -6.55 -1.87 -6.25
N LEU A 142 -6.46 -2.79 -5.28
CA LEU A 142 -7.44 -3.86 -5.10
C LEU A 142 -8.80 -3.29 -4.69
N LEU A 143 -8.83 -2.34 -3.75
CA LEU A 143 -10.06 -1.74 -3.24
C LEU A 143 -10.85 -0.97 -4.30
N ARG A 144 -10.17 -0.33 -5.25
CA ARG A 144 -10.79 0.56 -6.25
C ARG A 144 -10.93 -0.09 -7.62
N HIS A 145 -9.94 -0.87 -8.03
CA HIS A 145 -9.86 -1.41 -9.40
C HIS A 145 -9.95 -2.94 -9.46
N GLY A 146 -9.98 -3.63 -8.32
CA GLY A 146 -9.95 -5.10 -8.30
C GLY A 146 -8.63 -5.69 -8.78
N ILE A 147 -7.56 -4.88 -8.88
CA ILE A 147 -6.22 -5.32 -9.29
C ILE A 147 -5.67 -6.27 -8.22
N PRO A 148 -5.17 -7.46 -8.59
CA PRO A 148 -4.77 -8.46 -7.63
C PRO A 148 -3.57 -8.05 -6.78
N LEU A 149 -3.53 -8.58 -5.57
CA LEU A 149 -2.43 -8.40 -4.63
C LEU A 149 -1.42 -9.55 -4.78
N ALA A 150 -0.21 -9.28 -5.24
CA ALA A 150 0.83 -10.31 -5.34
C ALA A 150 1.37 -10.72 -3.95
N GLY A 151 1.37 -9.80 -2.99
CA GLY A 151 1.81 -10.11 -1.65
C GLY A 151 2.02 -8.87 -0.76
N HIS A 152 2.66 -9.11 0.37
CA HIS A 152 3.09 -8.06 1.31
C HIS A 152 4.60 -7.84 1.22
N MET A 153 5.13 -6.91 2.00
CA MET A 153 6.53 -6.48 2.01
C MET A 153 7.56 -7.64 1.92
N LYS A 154 7.36 -8.72 2.67
CA LYS A 154 8.29 -9.86 2.68
C LYS A 154 8.19 -10.78 1.45
N MET A 155 7.35 -10.45 0.49
CA MET A 155 7.14 -11.23 -0.73
C MET A 155 7.65 -10.53 -1.99
N GLN A 156 8.23 -9.34 -1.88
CA GLN A 156 8.69 -8.56 -3.02
C GLN A 156 9.78 -9.30 -3.81
N GLU A 157 10.78 -9.84 -3.14
CA GLU A 157 11.83 -10.67 -3.77
C GLU A 157 11.24 -11.92 -4.42
N MET A 158 10.28 -12.58 -3.76
CA MET A 158 9.63 -13.76 -4.33
C MET A 158 8.81 -13.44 -5.58
N ALA A 159 8.20 -12.27 -5.66
CA ALA A 159 7.49 -11.84 -6.87
C ALA A 159 8.46 -11.68 -8.05
N ILE A 160 9.62 -11.06 -7.83
CA ILE A 160 10.69 -10.96 -8.83
C ILE A 160 11.22 -12.35 -9.19
N ALA A 161 11.48 -13.18 -8.19
CA ALA A 161 12.02 -14.54 -8.35
C ALA A 161 11.07 -15.51 -9.07
N THR A 162 9.79 -15.13 -9.31
CA THR A 162 8.95 -15.89 -10.25
C THR A 162 9.49 -15.89 -11.66
N GLY A 163 10.42 -14.98 -11.99
CA GLY A 163 11.01 -14.82 -13.32
C GLY A 163 10.03 -14.37 -14.41
N ALA A 164 8.83 -13.91 -14.01
CA ALA A 164 7.76 -13.52 -14.93
C ALA A 164 7.38 -12.03 -14.79
N VAL A 165 8.12 -11.24 -14.02
CA VAL A 165 7.84 -9.82 -13.78
C VAL A 165 8.76 -8.95 -14.64
N GLU A 166 8.19 -8.13 -15.50
CA GLU A 166 8.94 -7.24 -16.40
C GLU A 166 9.39 -5.97 -15.70
N ALA A 167 8.53 -5.43 -14.82
CA ALA A 167 8.87 -4.25 -14.05
C ALA A 167 8.30 -4.32 -12.64
N ILE A 168 9.09 -3.86 -11.67
CA ILE A 168 8.62 -3.49 -10.34
C ILE A 168 8.76 -1.98 -10.19
N VAL A 169 7.65 -1.30 -9.98
CA VAL A 169 7.57 0.16 -9.87
C VAL A 169 7.37 0.52 -8.42
N VAL A 170 8.31 1.24 -7.86
CA VAL A 170 8.35 1.52 -6.42
C VAL A 170 8.31 3.01 -6.15
N ASP A 171 7.57 3.38 -5.12
CA ASP A 171 7.46 4.77 -4.66
C ASP A 171 8.27 5.00 -3.37
N ILE A 172 7.65 4.89 -2.20
CA ILE A 172 8.26 5.08 -0.89
C ILE A 172 7.83 3.97 0.09
N GLN A 173 8.59 3.83 1.16
CA GLN A 173 8.34 2.90 2.28
C GLN A 173 8.24 1.43 1.86
N CYS A 174 8.54 0.53 2.77
CA CYS A 174 8.50 -0.92 2.58
C CYS A 174 9.30 -1.47 1.38
N VAL A 175 9.97 -0.62 0.63
CA VAL A 175 10.82 -1.01 -0.51
C VAL A 175 12.18 -1.42 0.00
N MET A 176 12.65 -2.59 -0.39
CA MET A 176 13.97 -3.08 0.01
C MET A 176 15.00 -2.77 -1.08
N GLN A 177 16.16 -2.24 -0.68
CA GLN A 177 17.26 -1.99 -1.60
C GLN A 177 17.76 -3.30 -2.24
N GLY A 178 17.73 -4.41 -1.50
CA GLY A 178 18.13 -5.73 -2.00
C GLY A 178 17.30 -6.27 -3.16
N ASP A 179 16.08 -5.75 -3.38
CA ASP A 179 15.26 -6.13 -4.53
C ASP A 179 15.95 -5.83 -5.87
N GLU A 180 16.80 -4.83 -5.91
CA GLU A 180 17.56 -4.48 -7.11
C GLU A 180 18.57 -5.58 -7.48
N GLU A 181 19.24 -6.19 -6.51
CA GLU A 181 20.16 -7.32 -6.75
C GLU A 181 19.41 -8.54 -7.26
N VAL A 182 18.21 -8.82 -6.68
CA VAL A 182 17.35 -9.90 -7.17
C VAL A 182 16.84 -9.59 -8.57
N ALA A 183 16.43 -8.36 -8.85
CA ALA A 183 15.96 -7.94 -10.16
C ALA A 183 17.02 -8.13 -11.26
N ARG A 184 18.30 -7.84 -10.95
CA ARG A 184 19.42 -8.10 -11.87
C ARG A 184 19.67 -9.58 -12.18
N ALA A 185 19.35 -10.48 -11.25
CA ALA A 185 19.49 -11.92 -11.49
C ALA A 185 18.42 -12.47 -12.47
N PHE A 186 17.40 -11.67 -12.73
CA PHE A 186 16.32 -11.92 -13.69
C PHE A 186 16.34 -10.82 -14.77
N HIS A 187 15.25 -10.69 -15.53
CA HIS A 187 15.11 -9.61 -16.51
C HIS A 187 14.37 -8.38 -15.94
N THR A 188 13.86 -8.46 -14.71
CA THR A 188 12.99 -7.46 -14.09
C THR A 188 13.66 -6.07 -14.04
N LYS A 189 12.96 -5.04 -14.48
CA LYS A 189 13.37 -3.64 -14.33
C LYS A 189 12.82 -3.07 -13.04
N MET A 190 13.69 -2.69 -12.12
CA MET A 190 13.27 -1.96 -10.93
C MET A 190 13.29 -0.46 -11.21
N ILE A 191 12.15 0.21 -11.00
CA ILE A 191 11.94 1.62 -11.33
C ILE A 191 11.48 2.36 -10.07
N THR A 192 12.28 3.31 -9.61
CA THR A 192 11.92 4.19 -8.50
C THR A 192 11.26 5.46 -9.03
N THR A 193 10.22 5.96 -8.35
CA THR A 193 9.40 7.09 -8.83
C THR A 193 9.39 8.30 -7.90
N SER A 194 9.72 8.11 -6.63
CA SER A 194 9.75 9.20 -5.64
C SER A 194 11.17 9.73 -5.43
N PRO A 195 11.37 11.06 -5.41
CA PRO A 195 12.67 11.66 -5.10
C PRO A 195 13.17 11.34 -3.69
N LYS A 196 12.26 10.92 -2.80
CA LYS A 196 12.56 10.56 -1.41
C LYS A 196 13.14 9.16 -1.25
N ALA A 197 13.01 8.30 -2.25
CA ALA A 197 13.36 6.89 -2.16
C ALA A 197 14.08 6.39 -3.43
N LYS A 198 15.10 7.11 -3.86
CA LYS A 198 15.99 6.65 -4.93
C LYS A 198 16.89 5.53 -4.43
N ILE A 199 16.97 4.45 -5.18
CA ILE A 199 17.81 3.30 -4.88
C ILE A 199 18.91 3.24 -5.92
N ASP A 200 20.15 3.11 -5.47
CA ASP A 200 21.30 3.00 -6.36
C ASP A 200 21.20 1.75 -7.25
N GLY A 201 21.60 1.89 -8.50
CA GLY A 201 21.51 0.83 -9.50
C GLY A 201 20.14 0.70 -10.18
N THR A 202 19.10 1.38 -9.70
CA THR A 202 17.76 1.35 -10.32
C THR A 202 17.57 2.46 -11.35
N MET A 203 16.60 2.27 -12.24
CA MET A 203 16.10 3.34 -13.08
C MET A 203 15.24 4.29 -12.24
N HIS A 204 15.46 5.61 -12.35
CA HIS A 204 14.62 6.59 -11.67
C HIS A 204 13.78 7.38 -12.69
N ILE A 205 12.45 7.34 -12.52
CA ILE A 205 11.48 8.09 -13.32
C ILE A 205 10.60 8.85 -12.36
N GLU A 206 10.96 10.11 -12.08
CA GLU A 206 10.23 10.92 -11.12
C GLU A 206 8.83 11.25 -11.61
N ILE A 207 7.84 10.94 -10.77
CA ILE A 207 6.42 11.22 -10.99
C ILE A 207 5.98 12.39 -10.13
N ASN A 208 5.33 13.36 -10.74
CA ASN A 208 4.71 14.50 -10.08
C ASN A 208 3.33 14.79 -10.72
N ASP A 209 2.60 15.77 -10.17
CA ASP A 209 1.24 16.07 -10.59
C ASP A 209 1.10 16.45 -12.07
N GLU A 210 2.14 17.05 -12.66
CA GLU A 210 2.12 17.55 -14.02
C GLU A 210 2.43 16.47 -15.07
N ASN A 211 3.23 15.46 -14.70
CA ASN A 211 3.76 14.46 -15.65
C ASN A 211 3.28 13.02 -15.37
N ALA A 212 2.46 12.82 -14.36
CA ALA A 212 2.16 11.50 -13.82
C ALA A 212 1.65 10.50 -14.87
N TYR A 213 0.73 10.90 -15.73
CA TYR A 213 0.17 10.02 -16.76
C TYR A 213 1.18 9.69 -17.86
N ASP A 214 1.92 10.67 -18.36
CA ASP A 214 2.92 10.45 -19.41
C ASP A 214 4.04 9.54 -18.90
N LYS A 215 4.51 9.77 -17.67
CA LYS A 215 5.52 8.92 -17.03
C LYS A 215 5.03 7.50 -16.75
N ALA A 216 3.77 7.34 -16.37
CA ALA A 216 3.16 6.02 -16.24
C ALA A 216 3.11 5.27 -17.58
N ARG A 217 2.80 5.92 -18.68
CA ARG A 217 2.88 5.33 -20.03
C ARG A 217 4.30 4.93 -20.39
N ASP A 218 5.30 5.77 -20.09
CA ASP A 218 6.71 5.44 -20.29
C ASP A 218 7.12 4.19 -19.51
N ILE A 219 6.70 4.09 -18.24
CA ILE A 219 6.94 2.92 -17.38
C ILE A 219 6.33 1.65 -17.98
N VAL A 220 5.07 1.73 -18.41
CA VAL A 220 4.38 0.59 -19.04
C VAL A 220 5.11 0.17 -20.32
N ARG A 221 5.57 1.11 -21.16
CA ARG A 221 6.36 0.81 -22.36
C ARG A 221 7.70 0.16 -22.04
N ILE A 222 8.35 0.56 -20.95
CA ILE A 222 9.59 -0.10 -20.48
C ILE A 222 9.31 -1.57 -20.17
N ALA A 223 8.22 -1.85 -19.45
CA ALA A 223 7.83 -3.22 -19.16
C ALA A 223 7.49 -4.03 -20.43
N ILE A 224 6.73 -3.45 -21.36
CA ILE A 224 6.41 -4.07 -22.65
C ILE A 224 7.69 -4.45 -23.41
N LYS A 225 8.61 -3.51 -23.54
CA LYS A 225 9.91 -3.74 -24.22
C LYS A 225 10.77 -4.81 -23.54
N ASN A 226 10.55 -5.02 -22.24
CA ASN A 226 11.29 -5.99 -21.45
C ASN A 226 10.69 -7.41 -21.51
N PHE A 227 9.46 -7.57 -22.00
CA PHE A 227 8.78 -8.87 -22.08
C PHE A 227 9.55 -9.92 -22.93
N PRO A 228 10.12 -9.59 -24.12
CA PRO A 228 10.91 -10.54 -24.89
C PRO A 228 12.20 -11.00 -24.22
N GLU A 229 12.73 -10.24 -23.25
CA GLU A 229 13.95 -10.56 -22.50
C GLU A 229 13.71 -11.63 -21.41
N ARG A 230 12.48 -12.06 -21.21
CA ARG A 230 12.09 -13.07 -20.21
C ARG A 230 12.71 -14.42 -20.54
N ASP A 231 13.55 -14.93 -19.64
CA ASP A 231 14.08 -16.29 -19.73
C ASP A 231 12.99 -17.30 -19.27
N LYS A 232 12.34 -17.93 -20.23
CA LYS A 232 11.27 -18.91 -19.98
C LYS A 232 11.72 -20.08 -19.08
N LYS A 233 13.02 -20.37 -19.02
CA LYS A 233 13.55 -21.46 -18.16
C LYS A 233 13.60 -21.05 -16.70
N LYS A 234 13.60 -19.76 -16.41
CA LYS A 234 13.58 -19.20 -15.05
C LYS A 234 12.17 -18.90 -14.55
N VAL A 235 11.15 -19.06 -15.38
CA VAL A 235 9.77 -18.77 -14.98
C VAL A 235 9.23 -19.87 -14.08
N PHE A 236 8.88 -19.50 -12.86
CA PHE A 236 8.18 -20.36 -11.91
C PHE A 236 7.11 -19.58 -11.16
N ILE A 237 5.87 -19.68 -11.61
CA ILE A 237 4.72 -19.06 -10.97
C ILE A 237 4.02 -20.11 -10.10
N PRO A 238 3.88 -19.89 -8.77
CA PRO A 238 3.25 -20.85 -7.88
C PRO A 238 1.71 -20.80 -8.03
N LYS A 239 1.20 -21.37 -9.13
CA LYS A 239 -0.23 -21.31 -9.54
C LYS A 239 -1.21 -21.77 -8.45
N GLY A 240 -0.79 -22.70 -7.57
CA GLY A 240 -1.59 -23.15 -6.42
C GLY A 240 -1.63 -22.16 -5.25
N LYS A 241 -0.87 -21.10 -5.30
CA LYS A 241 -0.85 -20.03 -4.28
C LYS A 241 -1.63 -18.80 -4.75
N LYS A 242 -2.95 -18.96 -4.83
CA LYS A 242 -3.90 -17.91 -5.15
C LYS A 242 -5.08 -18.03 -4.20
N SER A 243 -5.48 -16.92 -3.58
CA SER A 243 -6.58 -16.87 -2.63
C SER A 243 -7.63 -15.87 -3.11
N ASP A 244 -8.88 -16.23 -3.01
CA ASP A 244 -9.99 -15.30 -3.21
C ASP A 244 -10.15 -14.44 -1.96
N VAL A 245 -10.38 -13.15 -2.15
CA VAL A 245 -10.58 -12.18 -1.09
C VAL A 245 -11.81 -11.31 -1.38
N VAL A 246 -12.41 -10.79 -0.35
CA VAL A 246 -13.44 -9.75 -0.44
C VAL A 246 -12.94 -8.54 0.32
N VAL A 247 -12.85 -7.41 -0.35
CA VAL A 247 -12.25 -6.17 0.15
C VAL A 247 -13.14 -4.97 -0.15
N GLY A 248 -12.69 -3.75 0.19
CA GLY A 248 -13.41 -2.52 -0.13
C GLY A 248 -14.48 -2.14 0.89
N PHE A 249 -14.33 -2.58 2.14
CA PHE A 249 -15.22 -2.21 3.22
C PHE A 249 -14.76 -0.90 3.87
N THR A 250 -15.50 0.17 3.65
CA THR A 250 -15.29 1.42 4.40
C THR A 250 -15.64 1.24 5.86
N HIS A 251 -15.16 2.13 6.73
CA HIS A 251 -15.47 2.08 8.15
C HIS A 251 -16.97 2.27 8.42
N GLU A 252 -17.69 3.01 7.58
CA GLU A 252 -19.16 3.14 7.64
C GLU A 252 -19.84 1.82 7.32
N THR A 253 -19.40 1.13 6.27
CA THR A 253 -19.93 -0.18 5.89
C THR A 253 -19.69 -1.21 7.00
N ILE A 254 -18.48 -1.28 7.56
CA ILE A 254 -18.15 -2.16 8.67
C ILE A 254 -19.02 -1.82 9.88
N LYS A 255 -19.16 -0.54 10.20
CA LYS A 255 -19.99 -0.07 11.31
C LYS A 255 -21.46 -0.45 11.14
N TYR A 256 -21.99 -0.32 9.92
CA TYR A 256 -23.35 -0.71 9.58
C TYR A 256 -23.55 -2.22 9.66
N MET A 257 -22.69 -3.00 9.03
CA MET A 257 -22.78 -4.46 9.00
C MET A 257 -22.62 -5.10 10.38
N LEU A 258 -21.80 -4.51 11.25
CA LEU A 258 -21.54 -5.00 12.60
C LEU A 258 -22.48 -4.42 13.66
N GLY A 259 -23.64 -3.90 13.26
CA GLY A 259 -24.66 -3.37 14.14
C GLY A 259 -24.52 -1.89 14.44
N GLY A 260 -23.63 -1.18 13.76
CA GLY A 260 -23.49 0.27 13.81
C GLY A 260 -23.36 0.82 15.22
N LYS A 261 -24.15 1.86 15.52
CA LYS A 261 -24.21 2.53 16.83
C LYS A 261 -24.56 1.57 17.97
N TYR A 262 -25.41 0.59 17.72
CA TYR A 262 -25.88 -0.34 18.74
C TYR A 262 -24.98 -1.55 18.96
N ARG A 263 -24.00 -1.77 18.07
CA ARG A 263 -23.00 -2.86 18.16
C ARG A 263 -23.60 -4.24 18.46
N ALA A 264 -24.80 -4.49 17.99
CA ALA A 264 -25.50 -5.74 18.25
C ALA A 264 -24.71 -6.98 17.81
N SER A 265 -24.00 -6.87 16.68
CA SER A 265 -23.16 -7.95 16.15
C SER A 265 -21.88 -8.20 16.95
N TYR A 266 -21.36 -7.20 17.65
CA TYR A 266 -20.19 -7.35 18.52
C TYR A 266 -20.52 -7.92 19.89
N ARG A 267 -21.75 -7.80 20.34
CA ARG A 267 -22.14 -8.24 21.68
C ARG A 267 -21.85 -9.72 21.92
N PRO A 268 -22.29 -10.66 21.06
CA PRO A 268 -21.97 -12.07 21.24
C PRO A 268 -20.45 -12.35 21.21
N LEU A 269 -19.69 -11.63 20.37
CA LEU A 269 -18.25 -11.75 20.31
C LEU A 269 -17.60 -11.30 21.62
N ASN A 270 -17.96 -10.10 22.09
CA ASN A 270 -17.47 -9.58 23.36
C ASN A 270 -17.83 -10.48 24.55
N ASP A 271 -19.07 -10.96 24.60
CA ASP A 271 -19.52 -11.88 25.66
C ASP A 271 -18.72 -13.19 25.64
N ASN A 272 -18.39 -13.72 24.47
CA ASN A 272 -17.60 -14.93 24.34
C ASN A 272 -16.12 -14.72 24.75
N ILE A 273 -15.56 -13.55 24.45
CA ILE A 273 -14.21 -13.17 24.89
C ILE A 273 -14.19 -12.99 26.41
N MET A 274 -15.15 -12.23 26.96
CA MET A 274 -15.22 -11.97 28.41
C MET A 274 -15.47 -13.23 29.22
N ASN A 275 -16.22 -14.18 28.69
CA ASN A 275 -16.47 -15.47 29.33
C ASN A 275 -15.38 -16.52 29.04
N GLY A 276 -14.30 -16.15 28.41
CA GLY A 276 -13.17 -17.04 28.13
C GLY A 276 -13.46 -18.19 27.14
N ARG A 277 -14.55 -18.09 26.38
CA ARG A 277 -14.92 -19.06 25.34
C ARG A 277 -14.09 -18.87 24.08
N ILE A 278 -13.62 -17.66 23.84
CA ILE A 278 -12.66 -17.33 22.78
C ILE A 278 -11.38 -16.89 23.48
N ARG A 279 -10.30 -17.59 23.20
CA ARG A 279 -8.96 -17.34 23.76
C ARG A 279 -7.97 -17.08 22.60
N GLY A 280 -7.37 -15.91 22.61
CA GLY A 280 -6.28 -15.55 21.70
C GLY A 280 -6.68 -14.98 20.40
#